data_687e6377ceb3e744387fd1e23b4b06c2
#
_entry.id   687e6377ceb3e744387fd1e23b4b06c2
#
_cell.length_a   1.000
_cell.length_b   1.000
_cell.length_c   1.000
_cell.angle_alpha   90.00
_cell.angle_beta   90.00
_cell.angle_gamma   90.00
#
_symmetry.space_group_name_H-M   'P 1'
#
loop_
_entity.id
_entity.type
_entity.pdbx_description
1 polymer ?
#
loop_
_entity_poly.entity_id
_entity_poly.type
_entity_poly.pdbx_seq_one_letter_code
_entity_poly.pdbx_strand_id
1 'polypeptide(L)'
;MKCPFCAEEIQDAAILCRFCGATRSGKLWQPPDGVGVSAFARRKGAISLRLAGAFFLITAAYEVYSMTGAVPLAGAVRTGLIAVTYHLVFTAAYVAIGLGLMMLRPWGIPVLLAGTGLYTIDRLALLLDRAGILASIGQSNSELQGLIFGPDGMGSLMDSDMIVHATRVEMVVLLACWWAFAFYAVRKRRLFEPPPRS
;
A
#
# COMPACT_ATOMS: atom_id res chain seq x y z
N MET A 1 13.57 23.19 29.52
CA MET A 1 12.89 21.98 30.06
C MET A 1 12.25 21.21 28.92
N LYS A 2 11.96 19.92 29.14
CA LYS A 2 11.20 19.14 28.13
C LYS A 2 9.69 19.27 28.37
N CYS A 3 8.94 19.44 27.29
CA CYS A 3 7.48 19.46 27.36
C CYS A 3 6.95 18.10 27.80
N PRO A 4 6.05 18.01 28.81
CA PRO A 4 5.55 16.72 29.31
C PRO A 4 4.63 16.00 28.31
N PHE A 5 4.17 16.67 27.25
CA PHE A 5 3.25 16.09 26.25
C PHE A 5 3.93 15.67 24.95
N CYS A 6 4.97 16.38 24.49
CA CYS A 6 5.64 16.06 23.21
C CYS A 6 7.13 15.77 23.35
N ALA A 7 7.68 15.91 24.57
CA ALA A 7 9.09 15.71 24.90
C ALA A 7 10.09 16.65 24.16
N GLU A 8 9.60 17.63 23.40
CA GLU A 8 10.43 18.64 22.72
C GLU A 8 11.01 19.63 23.73
N GLU A 9 12.19 20.18 23.43
CA GLU A 9 12.83 21.19 24.28
C GLU A 9 12.12 22.54 24.14
N ILE A 10 11.72 23.09 25.28
CA ILE A 10 11.07 24.39 25.41
C ILE A 10 11.78 25.23 26.47
N GLN A 11 11.62 26.55 26.38
CA GLN A 11 12.14 27.45 27.40
C GLN A 11 11.45 27.19 28.75
N ASP A 12 12.21 27.30 29.84
CA ASP A 12 11.69 27.02 31.17
C ASP A 12 10.55 27.97 31.60
N ALA A 13 10.55 29.19 31.08
CA ALA A 13 9.50 30.19 31.27
C ALA A 13 8.34 30.08 30.30
N ALA A 14 8.33 29.11 29.38
CA ALA A 14 7.28 28.99 28.40
C ALA A 14 5.94 28.65 29.04
N ILE A 15 4.91 29.42 28.67
CA ILE A 15 3.51 29.19 29.05
C ILE A 15 2.75 28.43 27.97
N LEU A 16 3.33 28.30 26.77
CA LEU A 16 2.77 27.60 25.62
C LEU A 16 3.89 26.80 24.94
N CYS A 17 3.64 25.53 24.68
CA CYS A 17 4.53 24.71 23.87
C CYS A 17 4.25 24.98 22.37
N ARG A 18 5.21 25.61 21.67
CA ARG A 18 5.10 25.90 20.24
C ARG A 18 4.97 24.66 19.34
N PHE A 19 5.35 23.49 19.85
CA PHE A 19 5.35 22.24 19.07
C PHE A 19 4.03 21.49 19.19
N CYS A 20 3.41 21.47 20.37
CA CYS A 20 2.19 20.69 20.59
C CYS A 20 0.99 21.52 21.03
N GLY A 21 1.17 22.80 21.34
CA GLY A 21 0.10 23.67 21.81
C GLY A 21 -0.31 23.45 23.27
N ALA A 22 0.41 22.61 24.04
CA ALA A 22 0.15 22.47 25.48
C ALA A 22 0.36 23.79 26.20
N THR A 23 -0.56 24.18 27.08
CA THR A 23 -0.51 25.43 27.87
C THR A 23 -0.12 25.14 29.29
N ARG A 24 0.57 26.09 29.93
CA ARG A 24 0.97 26.02 31.33
C ARG A 24 0.18 27.02 32.16
N SER A 25 -0.56 26.51 33.13
CA SER A 25 -1.25 27.33 34.13
C SER A 25 -0.58 27.11 35.48
N GLY A 26 0.22 28.08 35.90
CA GLY A 26 1.05 27.98 37.11
C GLY A 26 2.13 26.89 36.99
N LYS A 27 2.09 25.88 37.86
CA LYS A 27 2.99 24.72 37.81
C LYS A 27 2.48 23.54 36.98
N LEU A 28 1.22 23.55 36.61
CA LEU A 28 0.55 22.46 35.89
C LEU A 28 0.51 22.73 34.39
N TRP A 29 0.96 21.75 33.62
CA TRP A 29 0.78 21.72 32.18
C TRP A 29 -0.58 21.10 31.84
N GLN A 30 -1.33 21.74 31.01
CA GLN A 30 -2.62 21.26 30.49
C GLN A 30 -2.39 20.73 29.07
N PRO A 31 -3.04 19.63 28.70
CA PRO A 31 -3.01 19.17 27.32
C PRO A 31 -3.57 20.29 26.44
N PRO A 32 -3.07 20.41 25.22
CA PRO A 32 -3.61 21.38 24.27
C PRO A 32 -5.10 21.11 24.05
N ASP A 33 -5.93 22.13 24.15
CA ASP A 33 -7.35 22.06 23.91
C ASP A 33 -7.62 21.54 22.48
N GLY A 34 -7.90 20.23 22.36
CA GLY A 34 -8.34 19.57 21.14
C GLY A 34 -7.32 19.44 19.99
N VAL A 35 -6.15 20.10 20.04
CA VAL A 35 -5.20 20.17 18.89
C VAL A 35 -3.77 19.81 19.28
N GLY A 36 -3.59 19.02 20.33
CA GLY A 36 -2.27 18.73 20.88
C GLY A 36 -1.42 17.68 20.14
N VAL A 37 -0.50 17.10 20.87
CA VAL A 37 0.51 16.08 20.45
C VAL A 37 -0.01 15.07 19.45
N SER A 38 -1.32 14.79 19.50
CA SER A 38 -2.04 13.99 18.50
C SER A 38 -2.00 14.60 17.09
N ALA A 39 -1.98 15.92 16.92
CA ALA A 39 -2.04 16.54 15.60
C ALA A 39 -0.70 16.43 14.84
N PHE A 40 0.44 16.59 15.51
CA PHE A 40 1.75 16.46 14.85
C PHE A 40 2.14 14.99 14.62
N ALA A 41 1.93 14.13 15.60
CA ALA A 41 2.10 12.69 15.44
C ALA A 41 1.08 12.11 14.46
N ARG A 42 -0.16 12.61 14.47
CA ARG A 42 -1.16 12.33 13.42
C ARG A 42 -0.68 12.77 12.04
N ARG A 43 -0.05 13.94 11.88
CA ARG A 43 0.44 14.41 10.58
C ARG A 43 1.46 13.46 9.97
N LYS A 44 2.46 12.97 10.73
CA LYS A 44 3.49 12.05 10.18
C LYS A 44 2.91 10.72 9.70
N GLY A 45 2.04 10.09 10.48
CA GLY A 45 1.39 8.84 10.06
C GLY A 45 0.33 9.04 8.98
N ALA A 46 -0.40 10.16 9.00
CA ALA A 46 -1.42 10.48 8.02
C ALA A 46 -0.84 10.73 6.62
N ILE A 47 0.33 11.39 6.52
CA ILE A 47 0.97 11.65 5.23
C ILE A 47 1.36 10.34 4.54
N SER A 48 2.01 9.41 5.26
CA SER A 48 2.42 8.14 4.66
C SER A 48 1.23 7.29 4.19
N LEU A 49 0.13 7.27 4.96
CA LEU A 49 -1.10 6.57 4.57
C LEU A 49 -1.78 7.23 3.36
N ARG A 50 -1.80 8.57 3.30
CA ARG A 50 -2.35 9.29 2.14
C ARG A 50 -1.51 9.10 0.89
N LEU A 51 -0.18 9.09 0.99
CA LEU A 51 0.71 8.80 -0.13
C LEU A 51 0.51 7.36 -0.62
N ALA A 52 0.39 6.39 0.29
CA ALA A 52 0.04 5.03 -0.07
C ALA A 52 -1.34 4.96 -0.75
N GLY A 53 -2.34 5.71 -0.24
CA GLY A 53 -3.65 5.83 -0.88
C GLY A 53 -3.58 6.37 -2.31
N ALA A 54 -2.78 7.42 -2.54
CA ALA A 54 -2.53 7.94 -3.88
C ALA A 54 -1.87 6.91 -4.80
N PHE A 55 -0.89 6.15 -4.27
CA PHE A 55 -0.27 5.05 -5.02
C PHE A 55 -1.29 4.00 -5.45
N PHE A 56 -2.21 3.59 -4.56
CA PHE A 56 -3.29 2.65 -4.92
C PHE A 56 -4.22 3.21 -6.01
N LEU A 57 -4.51 4.51 -6.01
CA LEU A 57 -5.30 5.12 -7.08
C LEU A 57 -4.56 5.14 -8.43
N ILE A 58 -3.24 5.35 -8.41
CA ILE A 58 -2.41 5.25 -9.63
C ILE A 58 -2.41 3.80 -10.12
N THR A 59 -2.28 2.81 -9.22
CA THR A 59 -2.38 1.39 -9.58
C THR A 59 -3.76 1.05 -10.16
N ALA A 60 -4.84 1.60 -9.61
CA ALA A 60 -6.18 1.44 -10.17
C ALA A 60 -6.30 2.01 -11.59
N ALA A 61 -5.69 3.17 -11.85
CA ALA A 61 -5.65 3.74 -13.19
C ALA A 61 -4.86 2.86 -14.18
N TYR A 62 -3.78 2.24 -13.72
CA TYR A 62 -3.03 1.27 -14.53
C TYR A 62 -3.85 0.01 -14.84
N GLU A 63 -4.63 -0.51 -13.87
CA GLU A 63 -5.56 -1.64 -14.11
C GLU A 63 -6.61 -1.29 -15.18
N VAL A 64 -7.15 -0.06 -15.15
CA VAL A 64 -8.08 0.43 -16.18
C VAL A 64 -7.39 0.49 -17.55
N TYR A 65 -6.16 0.99 -17.61
CA TYR A 65 -5.38 1.02 -18.85
C TYR A 65 -5.13 -0.40 -19.40
N SER A 66 -4.90 -1.37 -18.52
CA SER A 66 -4.62 -2.77 -18.86
C SER A 66 -5.88 -3.62 -19.04
N MET A 67 -7.08 -3.04 -19.03
CA MET A 67 -8.36 -3.74 -18.95
C MET A 67 -8.61 -4.74 -20.08
N THR A 68 -8.05 -4.50 -21.27
CA THR A 68 -8.13 -5.42 -22.42
C THR A 68 -6.95 -6.40 -22.49
N GLY A 69 -6.00 -6.26 -21.55
CA GLY A 69 -4.83 -7.12 -21.43
C GLY A 69 -5.24 -8.55 -21.05
N ALA A 70 -4.40 -9.49 -21.43
CA ALA A 70 -4.59 -10.86 -21.02
C ALA A 70 -4.06 -11.08 -19.60
N VAL A 71 -4.69 -11.98 -18.85
CA VAL A 71 -4.29 -12.31 -17.47
C VAL A 71 -3.97 -13.80 -17.32
N PRO A 72 -2.90 -14.17 -16.63
CA PRO A 72 -2.61 -15.55 -16.30
C PRO A 72 -3.55 -15.99 -15.17
N LEU A 73 -4.43 -16.93 -15.43
CA LEU A 73 -5.39 -17.44 -14.45
C LEU A 73 -5.57 -18.95 -14.61
N ALA A 74 -5.32 -19.69 -13.52
CA ALA A 74 -5.51 -21.14 -13.46
C ALA A 74 -4.78 -21.90 -14.61
N GLY A 75 -3.50 -21.67 -14.77
CA GLY A 75 -2.62 -22.38 -15.73
C GLY A 75 -2.78 -21.97 -17.18
N ALA A 76 -3.61 -20.97 -17.46
CA ALA A 76 -3.86 -20.51 -18.84
C ALA A 76 -3.97 -18.98 -18.90
N VAL A 77 -3.59 -18.47 -20.06
CA VAL A 77 -3.79 -17.05 -20.39
C VAL A 77 -5.25 -16.82 -20.74
N ARG A 78 -5.91 -15.94 -20.02
CA ARG A 78 -7.30 -15.57 -20.23
C ARG A 78 -7.41 -14.19 -20.86
N THR A 79 -8.29 -14.05 -21.83
CA THR A 79 -8.60 -12.79 -22.54
C THR A 79 -10.11 -12.54 -22.53
N GLY A 80 -10.53 -11.42 -23.09
CA GLY A 80 -11.94 -11.09 -23.24
C GLY A 80 -12.63 -10.85 -21.91
N LEU A 81 -13.85 -11.33 -21.72
CA LEU A 81 -14.69 -11.03 -20.56
C LEU A 81 -14.05 -11.45 -19.23
N ILE A 82 -13.33 -12.56 -19.19
CA ILE A 82 -12.65 -13.04 -17.98
C ILE A 82 -11.57 -12.06 -17.55
N ALA A 83 -10.73 -11.61 -18.48
CA ALA A 83 -9.68 -10.64 -18.19
C ALA A 83 -10.26 -9.29 -17.76
N VAL A 84 -11.29 -8.80 -18.47
CA VAL A 84 -11.99 -7.56 -18.10
C VAL A 84 -12.58 -7.65 -16.68
N THR A 85 -13.22 -8.77 -16.34
CA THR A 85 -13.80 -8.96 -15.00
C THR A 85 -12.72 -8.96 -13.94
N TYR A 86 -11.59 -9.64 -14.18
CA TYR A 86 -10.43 -9.64 -13.29
C TYR A 86 -9.93 -8.21 -13.04
N HIS A 87 -9.65 -7.45 -14.10
CA HIS A 87 -9.17 -6.07 -13.98
C HIS A 87 -10.19 -5.16 -13.27
N LEU A 88 -11.49 -5.33 -13.50
CA LEU A 88 -12.54 -4.57 -12.81
C LEU A 88 -12.56 -4.84 -11.31
N VAL A 89 -12.42 -6.10 -10.90
CA VAL A 89 -12.38 -6.48 -9.47
C VAL A 89 -11.18 -5.83 -8.78
N PHE A 90 -9.99 -5.92 -9.39
CA PHE A 90 -8.79 -5.30 -8.82
C PHE A 90 -8.84 -3.77 -8.86
N THR A 91 -9.35 -3.17 -9.94
CA THR A 91 -9.60 -1.72 -10.01
C THR A 91 -10.49 -1.26 -8.86
N ALA A 92 -11.63 -1.93 -8.65
CA ALA A 92 -12.56 -1.58 -7.58
C ALA A 92 -11.90 -1.71 -6.19
N ALA A 93 -11.12 -2.77 -5.97
CA ALA A 93 -10.38 -2.97 -4.73
C ALA A 93 -9.36 -1.85 -4.49
N TYR A 94 -8.54 -1.51 -5.50
CA TYR A 94 -7.51 -0.46 -5.39
C TYR A 94 -8.12 0.93 -5.21
N VAL A 95 -9.22 1.26 -5.91
CA VAL A 95 -9.96 2.52 -5.71
C VAL A 95 -10.49 2.60 -4.27
N ALA A 96 -11.12 1.53 -3.78
CA ALA A 96 -11.67 1.51 -2.42
C ALA A 96 -10.57 1.65 -1.37
N ILE A 97 -9.45 0.91 -1.50
CA ILE A 97 -8.29 1.04 -0.60
C ILE A 97 -7.73 2.47 -0.68
N GLY A 98 -7.50 2.97 -1.89
CA GLY A 98 -6.93 4.30 -2.13
C GLY A 98 -7.75 5.40 -1.47
N LEU A 99 -9.06 5.43 -1.70
CA LEU A 99 -9.96 6.40 -1.10
C LEU A 99 -10.04 6.26 0.42
N GLY A 100 -10.11 5.03 0.93
CA GLY A 100 -10.13 4.75 2.37
C GLY A 100 -8.91 5.28 3.10
N LEU A 101 -7.71 5.10 2.52
CA LEU A 101 -6.44 5.57 3.06
C LEU A 101 -6.27 7.09 2.90
N MET A 102 -6.64 7.67 1.75
CA MET A 102 -6.53 9.12 1.53
C MET A 102 -7.45 9.91 2.46
N MET A 103 -8.69 9.46 2.60
CA MET A 103 -9.69 10.11 3.43
C MET A 103 -9.59 9.74 4.90
N LEU A 104 -8.75 8.75 5.26
CA LEU A 104 -8.63 8.19 6.61
C LEU A 104 -9.99 7.80 7.21
N ARG A 105 -10.86 7.18 6.41
CA ARG A 105 -12.19 6.76 6.83
C ARG A 105 -12.15 5.45 7.64
N PRO A 106 -13.04 5.25 8.61
CA PRO A 106 -13.06 4.03 9.44
C PRO A 106 -13.15 2.73 8.63
N TRP A 107 -13.83 2.75 7.49
CA TRP A 107 -13.94 1.62 6.58
C TRP A 107 -12.66 1.33 5.79
N GLY A 108 -11.68 2.25 5.78
CA GLY A 108 -10.43 2.08 5.02
C GLY A 108 -9.59 0.89 5.50
N ILE A 109 -9.56 0.61 6.81
CA ILE A 109 -8.81 -0.54 7.35
C ILE A 109 -9.43 -1.89 6.95
N PRO A 110 -10.74 -2.15 7.15
CA PRO A 110 -11.31 -3.42 6.71
C PRO A 110 -11.21 -3.63 5.20
N VAL A 111 -11.37 -2.57 4.39
CA VAL A 111 -11.20 -2.66 2.94
C VAL A 111 -9.76 -2.97 2.56
N LEU A 112 -8.77 -2.34 3.22
CA LEU A 112 -7.36 -2.66 3.03
C LEU A 112 -7.08 -4.15 3.33
N LEU A 113 -7.60 -4.67 4.45
CA LEU A 113 -7.39 -6.08 4.82
C LEU A 113 -8.07 -7.03 3.84
N ALA A 114 -9.29 -6.73 3.40
CA ALA A 114 -10.00 -7.53 2.40
C ALA A 114 -9.26 -7.55 1.06
N GLY A 115 -8.80 -6.37 0.59
CA GLY A 115 -8.00 -6.28 -0.63
C GLY A 115 -6.65 -6.96 -0.52
N THR A 116 -5.99 -6.88 0.66
CA THR A 116 -4.75 -7.63 0.94
C THR A 116 -5.00 -9.14 0.87
N GLY A 117 -6.12 -9.63 1.43
CA GLY A 117 -6.52 -11.03 1.34
C GLY A 117 -6.77 -11.47 -0.10
N LEU A 118 -7.53 -10.69 -0.87
CA LEU A 118 -7.79 -10.94 -2.29
C LEU A 118 -6.48 -11.03 -3.09
N TYR A 119 -5.60 -10.04 -2.95
CA TYR A 119 -4.30 -10.03 -3.60
C TYR A 119 -3.43 -11.23 -3.19
N THR A 120 -3.48 -11.61 -1.91
CA THR A 120 -2.72 -12.78 -1.42
C THR A 120 -3.20 -14.06 -2.08
N ILE A 121 -4.52 -14.27 -2.18
CA ILE A 121 -5.10 -15.46 -2.84
C ILE A 121 -4.67 -15.51 -4.31
N ASP A 122 -4.75 -14.39 -5.01
CA ASP A 122 -4.36 -14.28 -6.41
C ASP A 122 -2.87 -14.62 -6.60
N ARG A 123 -1.99 -14.02 -5.79
CA ARG A 123 -0.54 -14.27 -5.89
C ARG A 123 -0.15 -15.67 -5.46
N LEU A 124 -0.80 -16.26 -4.46
CA LEU A 124 -0.55 -17.65 -4.08
C LEU A 124 -0.99 -18.62 -5.16
N ALA A 125 -2.14 -18.38 -5.82
CA ALA A 125 -2.56 -19.18 -6.95
C ALA A 125 -1.54 -19.14 -8.09
N LEU A 126 -1.03 -17.94 -8.43
CA LEU A 126 0.01 -17.78 -9.46
C LEU A 126 1.35 -18.41 -9.04
N LEU A 127 1.74 -18.29 -7.76
CA LEU A 127 3.01 -18.85 -7.23
C LEU A 127 3.09 -20.38 -7.42
N LEU A 128 1.96 -21.06 -7.34
CA LEU A 128 1.86 -22.51 -7.54
C LEU A 128 1.77 -22.90 -9.02
N ASP A 129 1.48 -21.94 -9.89
CA ASP A 129 1.23 -22.16 -11.32
C ASP A 129 2.46 -21.78 -12.17
N ARG A 130 3.36 -22.78 -12.40
CA ARG A 130 4.54 -22.59 -13.24
C ARG A 130 4.19 -22.16 -14.67
N ALA A 131 3.12 -22.71 -15.24
CA ALA A 131 2.70 -22.38 -16.59
C ALA A 131 2.16 -20.94 -16.67
N GLY A 132 1.38 -20.51 -15.66
CA GLY A 132 0.90 -19.15 -15.53
C GLY A 132 2.04 -18.14 -15.36
N ILE A 133 3.07 -18.45 -14.56
CA ILE A 133 4.27 -17.61 -14.42
C ILE A 133 4.95 -17.41 -15.78
N LEU A 134 5.25 -18.49 -16.50
CA LEU A 134 5.90 -18.40 -17.80
C LEU A 134 5.06 -17.65 -18.83
N ALA A 135 3.73 -17.86 -18.81
CA ALA A 135 2.80 -17.15 -19.66
C ALA A 135 2.75 -15.63 -19.34
N SER A 136 2.78 -15.24 -18.05
CA SER A 136 2.77 -13.83 -17.64
C SER A 136 4.03 -13.09 -18.08
N ILE A 137 5.18 -13.75 -18.02
CA ILE A 137 6.44 -13.18 -18.49
C ILE A 137 6.42 -13.00 -20.01
N GLY A 138 5.88 -13.98 -20.74
CA GLY A 138 5.75 -13.93 -22.21
C GLY A 138 4.88 -12.77 -22.71
N GLN A 139 3.91 -12.31 -21.90
CA GLN A 139 2.99 -11.22 -22.28
C GLN A 139 3.44 -9.82 -21.88
N SER A 140 4.07 -9.69 -20.71
CA SER A 140 4.40 -8.36 -20.15
C SER A 140 5.48 -7.61 -20.92
N ASN A 141 6.12 -8.23 -21.91
CA ASN A 141 7.40 -7.74 -22.40
C ASN A 141 7.65 -7.85 -23.90
N SER A 142 6.64 -7.71 -24.76
CA SER A 142 6.91 -7.76 -26.20
C SER A 142 7.94 -6.70 -26.67
N GLU A 143 8.01 -5.53 -26.04
CA GLU A 143 9.00 -4.51 -26.38
C GLU A 143 10.26 -4.57 -25.50
N LEU A 144 10.12 -4.74 -24.18
CA LEU A 144 11.28 -4.89 -23.28
C LEU A 144 11.95 -6.26 -23.41
N GLN A 145 11.18 -7.31 -23.74
CA GLN A 145 11.72 -8.63 -24.05
C GLN A 145 12.60 -8.63 -25.28
N GLY A 146 12.24 -7.86 -26.32
CA GLY A 146 13.11 -7.69 -27.48
C GLY A 146 14.46 -7.10 -27.13
N LEU A 147 14.50 -6.19 -26.15
CA LEU A 147 15.73 -5.52 -25.69
C LEU A 147 16.54 -6.35 -24.68
N ILE A 148 15.87 -7.06 -23.76
CA ILE A 148 16.54 -7.78 -22.66
C ILE A 148 16.66 -9.28 -22.97
N PHE A 149 15.70 -9.87 -23.66
CA PHE A 149 15.58 -11.30 -23.93
C PHE A 149 15.60 -11.64 -25.44
N GLY A 150 15.97 -10.70 -26.31
CA GLY A 150 16.22 -10.99 -27.72
C GLY A 150 17.29 -12.06 -27.91
N PRO A 151 17.47 -12.61 -29.12
CA PRO A 151 18.42 -13.68 -29.37
C PRO A 151 19.85 -13.37 -28.91
N ASP A 152 20.19 -12.09 -28.80
CA ASP A 152 21.48 -11.61 -28.30
C ASP A 152 21.39 -10.98 -26.90
N GLY A 153 20.24 -11.07 -26.22
CA GLY A 153 19.98 -10.45 -24.92
C GLY A 153 20.34 -11.37 -23.74
N MET A 154 20.36 -10.77 -22.54
CA MET A 154 20.69 -11.45 -21.28
C MET A 154 19.73 -12.63 -20.95
N GLY A 155 18.52 -12.62 -21.52
CA GLY A 155 17.54 -13.69 -21.34
C GLY A 155 17.86 -15.00 -22.03
N SER A 156 18.72 -14.98 -23.07
CA SER A 156 19.21 -16.19 -23.71
C SER A 156 20.15 -16.99 -22.80
N LEU A 157 20.67 -16.35 -21.74
CA LEU A 157 21.55 -16.95 -20.74
C LEU A 157 20.80 -17.47 -19.51
N MET A 158 19.49 -17.18 -19.38
CA MET A 158 18.70 -17.56 -18.22
C MET A 158 17.81 -18.78 -18.55
N ASP A 159 18.01 -19.86 -17.82
CA ASP A 159 17.12 -21.01 -17.85
C ASP A 159 15.72 -20.66 -17.36
N SER A 160 14.69 -21.28 -17.95
CA SER A 160 13.29 -21.10 -17.57
C SER A 160 13.04 -21.34 -16.08
N ASP A 161 13.78 -22.26 -15.47
CA ASP A 161 13.66 -22.55 -14.04
C ASP A 161 14.22 -21.42 -13.18
N MET A 162 15.31 -20.79 -13.59
CA MET A 162 15.88 -19.62 -12.90
C MET A 162 14.91 -18.43 -12.95
N ILE A 163 14.26 -18.20 -14.09
CA ILE A 163 13.25 -17.14 -14.25
C ILE A 163 12.06 -17.40 -13.33
N VAL A 164 11.53 -18.62 -13.31
CA VAL A 164 10.41 -19.00 -12.44
C VAL A 164 10.79 -18.83 -10.95
N HIS A 165 12.00 -19.22 -10.56
CA HIS A 165 12.48 -19.03 -9.18
C HIS A 165 12.61 -17.54 -8.82
N ALA A 166 13.18 -16.71 -9.68
CA ALA A 166 13.32 -15.29 -9.46
C ALA A 166 11.94 -14.62 -9.28
N THR A 167 10.98 -14.94 -10.16
CA THR A 167 9.60 -14.42 -10.08
C THR A 167 8.89 -14.87 -8.80
N ARG A 168 9.09 -16.11 -8.36
CA ARG A 168 8.55 -16.60 -7.09
C ARG A 168 9.11 -15.84 -5.89
N VAL A 169 10.42 -15.61 -5.86
CA VAL A 169 11.07 -14.81 -4.79
C VAL A 169 10.52 -13.40 -4.78
N GLU A 170 10.39 -12.75 -5.95
CA GLU A 170 9.80 -11.42 -6.08
C GLU A 170 8.36 -11.38 -5.51
N MET A 171 7.51 -12.34 -5.88
CA MET A 171 6.13 -12.42 -5.38
C MET A 171 6.09 -12.57 -3.86
N VAL A 172 6.94 -13.40 -3.27
CA VAL A 172 7.01 -13.58 -1.81
C VAL A 172 7.43 -12.29 -1.12
N VAL A 173 8.44 -11.60 -1.66
CA VAL A 173 8.89 -10.30 -1.12
C VAL A 173 7.79 -9.26 -1.20
N LEU A 174 7.10 -9.16 -2.34
CA LEU A 174 5.98 -8.23 -2.52
C LEU A 174 4.82 -8.53 -1.55
N LEU A 175 4.47 -9.81 -1.36
CA LEU A 175 3.46 -10.21 -0.38
C LEU A 175 3.88 -9.82 1.04
N ALA A 176 5.13 -10.06 1.41
CA ALA A 176 5.65 -9.69 2.73
C ALA A 176 5.60 -8.16 2.95
N CYS A 177 6.00 -7.37 1.95
CA CYS A 177 5.91 -5.90 2.00
C CYS A 177 4.46 -5.44 2.12
N TRP A 178 3.53 -6.06 1.39
CA TRP A 178 2.12 -5.73 1.44
C TRP A 178 1.50 -6.00 2.81
N TRP A 179 1.79 -7.17 3.40
CA TRP A 179 1.34 -7.49 4.76
C TRP A 179 1.98 -6.60 5.82
N ALA A 180 3.28 -6.27 5.67
CA ALA A 180 3.95 -5.32 6.56
C ALA A 180 3.28 -3.94 6.52
N PHE A 181 2.88 -3.47 5.33
CA PHE A 181 2.12 -2.23 5.17
C PHE A 181 0.71 -2.33 5.78
N ALA A 182 -0.01 -3.43 5.56
CA ALA A 182 -1.33 -3.64 6.16
C ALA A 182 -1.24 -3.62 7.70
N PHE A 183 -0.25 -4.30 8.26
CA PHE A 183 0.03 -4.29 9.70
C PHE A 183 0.38 -2.88 10.22
N TYR A 184 1.21 -2.13 9.48
CA TYR A 184 1.51 -0.74 9.80
C TYR A 184 0.22 0.11 9.85
N ALA A 185 -0.65 -0.03 8.85
CA ALA A 185 -1.92 0.71 8.79
C ALA A 185 -2.84 0.36 9.97
N VAL A 186 -2.94 -0.93 10.33
CA VAL A 186 -3.70 -1.40 11.50
C VAL A 186 -3.16 -0.80 12.80
N ARG A 187 -1.83 -0.72 12.97
CA ARG A 187 -1.22 -0.04 14.13
C ARG A 187 -1.58 1.45 14.20
N LYS A 188 -1.84 2.07 13.07
CA LYS A 188 -2.25 3.48 12.94
C LYS A 188 -3.78 3.67 12.91
N ARG A 189 -4.58 2.65 13.25
CA ARG A 189 -6.06 2.68 13.20
C ARG A 189 -6.70 3.89 13.85
N ARG A 190 -6.09 4.42 14.92
CA ARG A 190 -6.58 5.65 15.60
C ARG A 190 -6.65 6.87 14.68
N LEU A 191 -5.92 6.89 13.57
CA LEU A 191 -6.00 7.96 12.58
C LEU A 191 -7.31 7.93 11.77
N PHE A 192 -7.98 6.78 11.74
CA PHE A 192 -9.22 6.55 11.02
C PHE A 192 -10.46 6.73 11.91
N GLU A 193 -10.27 6.89 13.22
CA GLU A 193 -11.36 7.10 14.16
C GLU A 193 -11.81 8.57 14.11
N PRO A 194 -13.13 8.86 14.14
CA PRO A 194 -13.62 10.23 14.25
C PRO A 194 -13.15 10.83 15.59
N PRO A 195 -12.94 12.16 15.64
CA PRO A 195 -12.63 12.82 16.90
C PRO A 195 -13.74 12.54 17.92
N PRO A 196 -13.41 12.40 19.22
CA PRO A 196 -14.42 12.23 20.24
C PRO A 196 -15.40 13.41 20.17
N ARG A 197 -16.69 13.10 20.23
CA ARG A 197 -17.73 14.13 20.29
C ARG A 197 -17.59 14.81 21.65
N SER A 198 -17.27 16.09 21.63
CA SER A 198 -17.29 16.97 22.81
C SER A 198 -18.71 17.23 23.29
#